data_7cb028114f8ade4e703b3529f721b78a
#
_entry.id   7cb028114f8ade4e703b3529f721b78a
#
_cell.length_a   1.000
_cell.length_b   1.000
_cell.length_c   1.000
_cell.angle_alpha   90.00
_cell.angle_beta   90.00
_cell.angle_gamma   90.00
#
_symmetry.space_group_name_H-M   'P 1'
#
loop_
_entity.id
_entity.type
_entity.pdbx_description
1 polymer ?
#
loop_
_entity_poly.entity_id
_entity_poly.type
_entity_poly.pdbx_seq_one_letter_code
_entity_poly.pdbx_strand_id
1 'polypeptide(L)'
;MGLFRRAARKLLNTVIDRTPHVPAAPPMSKQFDPAPAPSPEPSVDLSNIECGAQELKERLDAGETVTVLDVREPHETAGGIIPGSVVIPLGQLERRWVEVKDADEVVVYCALGARSLQAAGFLRTQGVFNATSMDGGIYAWTEIGGETVPQDD
;
A
#
# COMPACT_ATOMS: atom_id res chain seq x y z
N MET A 1 86.62 -29.35 -21.28
CA MET A 1 85.20 -29.16 -21.67
C MET A 1 84.26 -29.64 -20.58
N GLY A 2 84.21 -29.01 -19.47
CA GLY A 2 83.44 -29.42 -18.32
C GLY A 2 82.80 -28.33 -17.48
N LEU A 3 82.94 -27.05 -17.83
CA LEU A 3 82.49 -25.96 -16.99
C LEU A 3 81.10 -25.35 -17.37
N PHE A 4 80.60 -25.68 -18.52
CA PHE A 4 79.34 -25.06 -18.95
C PHE A 4 78.08 -25.84 -18.58
N ARG A 5 78.19 -27.03 -18.00
CA ARG A 5 77.03 -27.87 -17.64
C ARG A 5 76.51 -27.62 -16.22
N ARG A 6 77.21 -26.88 -15.37
CA ARG A 6 76.79 -26.64 -13.97
C ARG A 6 76.00 -25.32 -13.77
N ALA A 7 76.04 -24.39 -14.70
CA ALA A 7 75.34 -23.13 -14.59
C ALA A 7 73.85 -23.22 -14.98
N ALA A 8 73.49 -24.17 -15.83
CA ALA A 8 72.11 -24.29 -16.31
C ALA A 8 71.14 -24.97 -15.30
N ARG A 9 71.68 -25.71 -14.35
CA ARG A 9 70.83 -26.35 -13.33
C ARG A 9 70.44 -25.47 -12.15
N LYS A 10 71.13 -24.36 -11.93
CA LYS A 10 70.84 -23.46 -10.81
C LYS A 10 69.80 -22.43 -11.14
N LEU A 11 69.54 -22.17 -12.38
CA LEU A 11 68.52 -21.25 -12.83
C LEU A 11 67.14 -21.82 -12.93
N LEU A 12 66.99 -23.16 -13.04
CA LEU A 12 65.68 -23.77 -13.13
C LEU A 12 65.01 -24.01 -11.75
N ASN A 13 65.76 -24.05 -10.65
CA ASN A 13 65.20 -24.28 -9.33
C ASN A 13 64.72 -22.99 -8.63
N THR A 14 65.00 -21.83 -9.18
CA THR A 14 64.61 -20.56 -8.52
C THR A 14 63.26 -20.03 -8.99
N VAL A 15 62.70 -20.61 -10.02
CA VAL A 15 61.44 -20.13 -10.63
C VAL A 15 60.20 -20.90 -10.10
N ILE A 16 60.39 -22.04 -9.40
CA ILE A 16 59.28 -22.94 -9.01
C ILE A 16 58.75 -22.63 -7.62
N ASP A 17 59.42 -21.78 -6.83
CA ASP A 17 59.01 -21.54 -5.43
C ASP A 17 58.36 -20.13 -5.22
N ARG A 18 57.75 -19.60 -6.26
CA ARG A 18 56.83 -18.44 -6.15
C ARG A 18 55.42 -18.87 -6.47
N THR A 19 54.91 -19.85 -5.75
CA THR A 19 53.48 -19.92 -5.58
C THR A 19 53.05 -18.71 -4.77
N PRO A 20 52.19 -17.84 -5.29
CA PRO A 20 51.66 -16.77 -4.44
C PRO A 20 50.98 -17.46 -3.26
N HIS A 21 51.48 -17.11 -2.05
CA HIS A 21 50.76 -17.46 -0.83
C HIS A 21 49.38 -16.84 -0.90
N VAL A 22 48.42 -17.61 -1.33
CA VAL A 22 47.01 -17.24 -1.19
C VAL A 22 46.71 -17.36 0.29
N PRO A 23 46.50 -16.25 1.00
CA PRO A 23 46.08 -16.35 2.40
C PRO A 23 44.82 -17.21 2.44
N ALA A 24 44.82 -18.23 3.27
CA ALA A 24 43.64 -19.03 3.50
C ALA A 24 42.47 -18.09 3.84
N ALA A 25 41.39 -18.21 3.10
CA ALA A 25 40.18 -17.46 3.41
C ALA A 25 39.84 -17.69 4.89
N PRO A 26 39.54 -16.63 5.64
CA PRO A 26 39.14 -16.80 7.04
C PRO A 26 37.98 -17.77 7.10
N PRO A 27 37.89 -18.63 8.12
CA PRO A 27 36.78 -19.52 8.25
C PRO A 27 35.48 -18.71 8.25
N MET A 28 34.64 -18.92 7.27
CA MET A 28 33.28 -18.36 7.21
C MET A 28 32.42 -19.05 8.28
N SER A 29 32.71 -18.77 9.53
CA SER A 29 31.88 -19.18 10.67
C SER A 29 31.23 -17.97 11.33
N LYS A 30 30.77 -17.01 10.51
CA LYS A 30 29.61 -16.22 10.94
C LYS A 30 28.41 -16.95 10.42
N GLN A 31 27.83 -17.78 11.28
CA GLN A 31 26.46 -18.24 11.10
C GLN A 31 25.67 -16.99 10.75
N PHE A 32 25.15 -16.98 9.52
CA PHE A 32 24.12 -16.01 9.14
C PHE A 32 22.89 -16.48 9.90
N ASP A 33 22.68 -15.91 11.08
CA ASP A 33 21.40 -16.06 11.75
C ASP A 33 20.39 -15.39 10.82
N PRO A 34 19.41 -16.13 10.26
CA PRO A 34 18.38 -15.51 9.47
C PRO A 34 17.73 -14.45 10.34
N ALA A 35 17.63 -13.23 9.80
CA ALA A 35 16.90 -12.17 10.46
C ALA A 35 15.56 -12.72 10.97
N PRO A 36 15.12 -12.37 12.18
CA PRO A 36 13.84 -12.84 12.69
C PRO A 36 12.79 -12.54 11.62
N ALA A 37 11.96 -13.54 11.31
CA ALA A 37 10.87 -13.36 10.37
C ALA A 37 10.09 -12.09 10.76
N PRO A 38 9.73 -11.24 9.80
CA PRO A 38 8.96 -10.04 10.10
C PRO A 38 7.75 -10.48 10.92
N SER A 39 7.52 -9.80 12.03
CA SER A 39 6.32 -10.01 12.82
C SER A 39 5.11 -9.94 11.87
N PRO A 40 4.12 -10.82 11.99
CA PRO A 40 2.94 -10.72 11.14
C PRO A 40 2.40 -9.30 11.27
N GLU A 41 2.33 -8.60 10.15
CA GLU A 41 1.67 -7.31 10.08
C GLU A 41 0.29 -7.47 10.72
N PRO A 42 -0.17 -6.51 11.54
CA PRO A 42 -1.50 -6.60 12.09
C PRO A 42 -2.48 -6.81 10.94
N SER A 43 -3.11 -7.96 10.92
CA SER A 43 -4.10 -8.28 9.88
C SER A 43 -5.25 -7.29 10.03
N VAL A 44 -5.40 -6.41 9.05
CA VAL A 44 -6.54 -5.48 9.00
C VAL A 44 -7.80 -6.33 8.81
N ASP A 45 -8.75 -6.17 9.72
CA ASP A 45 -10.04 -6.80 9.57
C ASP A 45 -10.79 -6.17 8.38
N LEU A 46 -10.99 -6.96 7.34
CA LEU A 46 -11.72 -6.58 6.15
C LEU A 46 -13.15 -7.13 6.14
N SER A 47 -13.59 -7.75 7.24
CA SER A 47 -14.98 -8.17 7.37
C SER A 47 -15.90 -6.94 7.37
N ASN A 48 -17.06 -7.06 6.74
CA ASN A 48 -18.04 -5.98 6.63
C ASN A 48 -17.48 -4.65 6.09
N ILE A 49 -16.54 -4.74 5.12
CA ILE A 49 -15.94 -3.55 4.51
C ILE A 49 -16.86 -2.88 3.47
N GLU A 50 -17.97 -3.49 3.12
CA GLU A 50 -18.94 -2.96 2.15
C GLU A 50 -20.30 -2.75 2.79
N CYS A 51 -20.99 -1.69 2.35
CA CYS A 51 -22.39 -1.43 2.66
C CYS A 51 -23.17 -1.11 1.37
N GLY A 52 -24.48 -1.28 1.39
CA GLY A 52 -25.32 -0.96 0.25
C GLY A 52 -25.66 0.53 0.15
N ALA A 53 -25.92 1.02 -1.06
CA ALA A 53 -26.39 2.40 -1.28
C ALA A 53 -27.74 2.67 -0.58
N GLN A 54 -28.64 1.69 -0.58
CA GLN A 54 -29.92 1.80 0.11
C GLN A 54 -29.75 1.94 1.62
N GLU A 55 -28.86 1.15 2.20
CA GLU A 55 -28.53 1.22 3.64
C GLU A 55 -28.00 2.60 4.02
N LEU A 56 -27.02 3.12 3.25
CA LEU A 56 -26.51 4.47 3.50
C LEU A 56 -27.60 5.53 3.40
N LYS A 57 -28.44 5.43 2.36
CA LYS A 57 -29.54 6.38 2.16
C LYS A 57 -30.51 6.39 3.35
N GLU A 58 -30.95 5.25 3.81
CA GLU A 58 -31.83 5.12 4.97
C GLU A 58 -31.24 5.73 6.23
N ARG A 59 -29.95 5.52 6.46
CA ARG A 59 -29.23 6.08 7.60
C ARG A 59 -29.10 7.60 7.53
N LEU A 60 -28.78 8.14 6.36
CA LEU A 60 -28.70 9.60 6.17
C LEU A 60 -30.10 10.23 6.28
N ASP A 61 -31.13 9.63 5.74
CA ASP A 61 -32.53 10.08 5.85
C ASP A 61 -33.02 10.04 7.31
N ALA A 62 -32.53 9.09 8.12
CA ALA A 62 -32.78 9.03 9.56
C ALA A 62 -32.00 10.06 10.39
N GLY A 63 -31.12 10.84 9.78
CA GLY A 63 -30.29 11.86 10.44
C GLY A 63 -29.09 11.30 11.18
N GLU A 64 -28.63 10.10 10.83
CA GLU A 64 -27.39 9.55 11.40
C GLU A 64 -26.17 10.36 10.95
N THR A 65 -25.22 10.51 11.88
CA THR A 65 -23.95 11.19 11.58
C THR A 65 -22.98 10.19 10.95
N VAL A 66 -22.85 10.23 9.64
CA VAL A 66 -21.93 9.41 8.84
C VAL A 66 -21.07 10.36 8.01
N THR A 67 -19.75 10.19 8.06
CA THR A 67 -18.85 10.89 7.14
C THR A 67 -18.85 10.15 5.81
N VAL A 68 -19.32 10.81 4.76
CA VAL A 68 -19.32 10.27 3.39
C VAL A 68 -18.13 10.82 2.64
N LEU A 69 -17.31 9.95 2.09
CA LEU A 69 -16.07 10.29 1.39
C LEU A 69 -16.15 9.90 -0.09
N ASP A 70 -16.04 10.90 -0.97
CA ASP A 70 -15.94 10.70 -2.42
C ASP A 70 -14.47 10.65 -2.85
N VAL A 71 -14.06 9.54 -3.44
CA VAL A 71 -12.68 9.34 -3.92
C VAL A 71 -12.55 9.42 -5.43
N ARG A 72 -13.58 9.96 -6.10
CA ARG A 72 -13.56 10.18 -7.56
C ARG A 72 -12.67 11.36 -7.95
N GLU A 73 -12.34 11.39 -9.24
CA GLU A 73 -11.57 12.49 -9.81
C GLU A 73 -12.44 13.76 -10.02
N PRO A 74 -11.82 14.96 -10.08
CA PRO A 74 -12.56 16.22 -10.23
C PRO A 74 -13.52 16.28 -11.42
N HIS A 75 -13.15 15.64 -12.54
CA HIS A 75 -14.02 15.59 -13.72
C HIS A 75 -15.28 14.75 -13.51
N GLU A 76 -15.24 13.79 -12.56
CA GLU A 76 -16.39 12.97 -12.19
C GLU A 76 -17.27 13.71 -11.16
N THR A 77 -16.65 14.34 -10.17
CA THR A 77 -17.40 15.08 -9.12
C THR A 77 -18.08 16.34 -9.65
N ALA A 78 -17.61 16.87 -10.78
CA ALA A 78 -18.28 17.98 -11.48
C ALA A 78 -19.72 17.65 -11.89
N GLY A 79 -20.05 16.37 -12.05
CA GLY A 79 -21.42 15.90 -12.33
C GLY A 79 -22.33 15.80 -11.10
N GLY A 80 -21.83 16.10 -9.92
CA GLY A 80 -22.55 16.03 -8.65
C GLY A 80 -21.95 15.04 -7.65
N ILE A 81 -22.18 15.32 -6.38
CA ILE A 81 -21.74 14.51 -5.24
C ILE A 81 -22.93 14.18 -4.33
N ILE A 82 -22.81 13.17 -3.50
CA ILE A 82 -23.76 12.93 -2.41
C ILE A 82 -23.70 14.11 -1.43
N PRO A 83 -24.85 14.67 -1.03
CA PRO A 83 -24.86 15.85 -0.15
C PRO A 83 -24.01 15.66 1.11
N GLY A 84 -23.17 16.63 1.43
CA GLY A 84 -22.30 16.60 2.61
C GLY A 84 -21.03 15.78 2.45
N SER A 85 -20.75 15.23 1.29
CA SER A 85 -19.52 14.47 1.03
C SER A 85 -18.26 15.29 1.18
N VAL A 86 -17.26 14.71 1.83
CA VAL A 86 -15.86 15.15 1.72
C VAL A 86 -15.29 14.58 0.43
N VAL A 87 -14.62 15.41 -0.37
CA VAL A 87 -14.03 14.98 -1.65
C VAL A 87 -12.51 14.91 -1.54
N ILE A 88 -11.98 13.72 -1.65
CA ILE A 88 -10.53 13.46 -1.67
C ILE A 88 -10.27 12.44 -2.78
N PRO A 89 -9.78 12.85 -3.95
CA PRO A 89 -9.42 11.91 -5.01
C PRO A 89 -8.51 10.79 -4.52
N LEU A 90 -8.72 9.57 -4.98
CA LEU A 90 -7.97 8.40 -4.51
C LEU A 90 -6.44 8.60 -4.53
N GLY A 91 -5.92 9.24 -5.57
CA GLY A 91 -4.49 9.57 -5.69
C GLY A 91 -3.96 10.58 -4.66
N GLN A 92 -4.85 11.27 -3.94
CA GLN A 92 -4.50 12.20 -2.88
C GLN A 92 -4.76 11.64 -1.48
N LEU A 93 -5.46 10.51 -1.38
CA LEU A 93 -5.91 9.96 -0.10
C LEU A 93 -4.76 9.66 0.85
N GLU A 94 -3.64 9.14 0.36
CA GLU A 94 -2.46 8.83 1.18
C GLU A 94 -1.94 10.06 1.96
N ARG A 95 -2.08 11.25 1.39
CA ARG A 95 -1.63 12.50 2.03
C ARG A 95 -2.73 13.20 2.81
N ARG A 96 -3.99 12.95 2.48
CA ARG A 96 -5.15 13.70 2.98
C ARG A 96 -6.08 12.90 3.89
N TRP A 97 -5.82 11.61 4.12
CA TRP A 97 -6.68 10.77 4.96
C TRP A 97 -6.87 11.34 6.39
N VAL A 98 -5.93 12.16 6.85
CA VAL A 98 -6.03 12.85 8.14
C VAL A 98 -7.26 13.76 8.25
N GLU A 99 -7.86 14.17 7.13
CA GLU A 99 -9.09 14.97 7.11
C GLU A 99 -10.31 14.18 7.62
N VAL A 100 -10.24 12.85 7.59
CA VAL A 100 -11.31 11.95 8.06
C VAL A 100 -10.89 11.06 9.21
N LYS A 101 -9.68 11.24 9.75
CA LYS A 101 -9.10 10.36 10.78
C LYS A 101 -9.90 10.31 12.08
N ASP A 102 -10.57 11.38 12.42
CA ASP A 102 -11.31 11.53 13.68
C ASP A 102 -12.82 11.26 13.51
N ALA A 103 -13.22 10.80 12.32
CA ALA A 103 -14.60 10.42 12.07
C ALA A 103 -14.93 9.09 12.77
N ASP A 104 -16.08 9.02 13.43
CA ASP A 104 -16.55 7.78 14.07
C ASP A 104 -16.82 6.69 13.03
N GLU A 105 -17.29 7.08 11.85
CA GLU A 105 -17.54 6.20 10.71
C GLU A 105 -17.32 6.94 9.41
N VAL A 106 -16.70 6.26 8.44
CA VAL A 106 -16.50 6.77 7.08
C VAL A 106 -17.08 5.79 6.07
N VAL A 107 -18.03 6.24 5.28
CA VAL A 107 -18.52 5.50 4.10
C VAL A 107 -17.89 6.11 2.86
N VAL A 108 -17.10 5.33 2.16
CA VAL A 108 -16.37 5.75 0.96
C VAL A 108 -17.12 5.33 -0.28
N TYR A 109 -17.24 6.20 -1.26
CA TYR A 109 -17.76 5.82 -2.55
C TYR A 109 -16.91 6.33 -3.72
N CYS A 110 -17.06 5.66 -4.85
CA CYS A 110 -16.52 6.07 -6.14
C CYS A 110 -17.59 5.96 -7.22
N ALA A 111 -17.24 5.72 -8.47
CA ALA A 111 -18.23 5.53 -9.53
C ALA A 111 -18.99 4.19 -9.40
N LEU A 112 -18.26 3.07 -9.26
CA LEU A 112 -18.78 1.70 -9.30
C LEU A 112 -18.41 0.82 -8.09
N GLY A 113 -17.54 1.28 -7.19
CA GLY A 113 -17.20 0.58 -5.96
C GLY A 113 -15.76 0.05 -5.86
N ALA A 114 -15.01 -0.12 -6.95
CA ALA A 114 -13.65 -0.70 -6.91
C ALA A 114 -12.63 0.23 -6.22
N ARG A 115 -12.60 1.49 -6.56
CA ARG A 115 -11.71 2.49 -5.95
C ARG A 115 -12.06 2.74 -4.49
N SER A 116 -13.34 2.78 -4.15
CA SER A 116 -13.80 2.99 -2.78
C SER A 116 -13.48 1.79 -1.88
N LEU A 117 -13.51 0.58 -2.40
CA LEU A 117 -13.09 -0.62 -1.67
C LEU A 117 -11.59 -0.53 -1.32
N GLN A 118 -10.76 -0.14 -2.27
CA GLN A 118 -9.34 0.12 -2.05
C GLN A 118 -9.12 1.22 -1.01
N ALA A 119 -9.85 2.31 -1.10
CA ALA A 119 -9.76 3.44 -0.18
C ALA A 119 -10.18 3.05 1.25
N ALA A 120 -11.28 2.31 1.42
CA ALA A 120 -11.73 1.83 2.72
C ALA A 120 -10.69 0.89 3.36
N GLY A 121 -10.11 -0.02 2.58
CA GLY A 121 -9.01 -0.88 3.03
C GLY A 121 -7.80 -0.07 3.50
N PHE A 122 -7.38 0.92 2.74
CA PHE A 122 -6.30 1.83 3.13
C PHE A 122 -6.62 2.57 4.43
N LEU A 123 -7.81 3.15 4.58
CA LEU A 123 -8.21 3.87 5.78
C LEU A 123 -8.17 2.99 7.02
N ARG A 124 -8.59 1.73 6.92
CA ARG A 124 -8.48 0.76 8.02
C ARG A 124 -7.03 0.49 8.41
N THR A 125 -6.10 0.44 7.46
CA THR A 125 -4.67 0.31 7.76
C THR A 125 -4.11 1.52 8.51
N GLN A 126 -4.72 2.70 8.34
CA GLN A 126 -4.34 3.93 9.02
C GLN A 126 -5.02 4.10 10.39
N GLY A 127 -5.86 3.16 10.80
CA GLY A 127 -6.57 3.20 12.09
C GLY A 127 -8.00 3.74 12.02
N VAL A 128 -8.53 4.04 10.85
CA VAL A 128 -9.95 4.36 10.64
C VAL A 128 -10.71 3.04 10.46
N PHE A 129 -10.93 2.32 11.55
CA PHE A 129 -11.41 0.94 11.53
C PHE A 129 -12.86 0.80 11.05
N ASN A 130 -13.67 1.85 11.15
CA ASN A 130 -15.06 1.91 10.70
C ASN A 130 -15.19 2.51 9.28
N ALA A 131 -14.18 2.35 8.44
CA ALA A 131 -14.27 2.70 7.04
C ALA A 131 -14.91 1.56 6.25
N THR A 132 -15.95 1.88 5.49
CA THR A 132 -16.66 0.95 4.60
C THR A 132 -16.74 1.53 3.20
N SER A 133 -16.84 0.67 2.19
CA SER A 133 -17.06 1.03 0.81
C SER A 133 -18.54 0.89 0.46
N MET A 134 -19.13 1.89 -0.17
CA MET A 134 -20.49 1.76 -0.71
C MET A 134 -20.44 0.98 -2.03
N ASP A 135 -20.99 -0.22 -2.00
CA ASP A 135 -21.08 -1.08 -3.18
C ASP A 135 -21.87 -0.43 -4.31
N GLY A 136 -21.38 -0.58 -5.53
CA GLY A 136 -21.98 0.03 -6.71
C GLY A 136 -21.78 1.55 -6.85
N GLY A 137 -21.17 2.21 -5.88
CA GLY A 137 -20.78 3.61 -5.92
C GLY A 137 -21.91 4.59 -6.20
N ILE A 138 -21.59 5.76 -6.75
CA ILE A 138 -22.56 6.80 -7.10
C ILE A 138 -23.61 6.31 -8.10
N TYR A 139 -23.24 5.34 -8.93
CA TYR A 139 -24.16 4.75 -9.89
C TYR A 139 -25.33 4.05 -9.18
N ALA A 140 -25.03 3.17 -8.22
CA ALA A 140 -26.06 2.52 -7.40
C ALA A 140 -26.87 3.54 -6.57
N TRP A 141 -26.22 4.58 -6.06
CA TRP A 141 -26.88 5.67 -5.35
C TRP A 141 -27.94 6.37 -6.20
N THR A 142 -27.61 6.71 -7.43
CA THR A 142 -28.54 7.39 -8.35
C THR A 142 -29.65 6.47 -8.82
N GLU A 143 -29.39 5.18 -9.00
CA GLU A 143 -30.42 4.20 -9.37
C GLU A 143 -31.54 4.05 -8.33
N ILE A 144 -31.21 4.19 -7.05
CA ILE A 144 -32.22 4.16 -5.96
C ILE A 144 -32.86 5.53 -5.70
N GLY A 145 -32.62 6.53 -6.56
CA GLY A 145 -33.13 7.88 -6.41
C GLY A 145 -32.44 8.71 -5.33
N GLY A 146 -31.18 8.37 -5.02
CA GLY A 146 -30.34 9.18 -4.12
C GLY A 146 -30.06 10.56 -4.71
N GLU A 147 -30.17 11.58 -3.87
CA GLU A 147 -29.90 12.97 -4.27
C GLU A 147 -28.41 13.19 -4.53
N THR A 148 -28.12 14.02 -5.52
CA THR A 148 -26.80 14.57 -5.76
C THR A 148 -26.87 16.09 -5.84
N VAL A 149 -25.83 16.76 -5.36
CA VAL A 149 -25.70 18.22 -5.38
C VAL A 149 -24.39 18.62 -6.05
N PRO A 150 -24.29 19.83 -6.60
CA PRO A 150 -23.02 20.33 -7.07
C PRO A 150 -21.97 20.31 -5.95
N GLN A 151 -20.72 20.02 -6.30
CA GLN A 151 -19.62 20.15 -5.35
C GLN A 151 -19.40 21.65 -5.08
N ASP A 152 -19.42 22.04 -3.82
CA ASP A 152 -19.03 23.39 -3.40
C ASP A 152 -17.51 23.54 -3.56
N ASP A 153 -17.10 24.63 -4.15
CA ASP A 153 -15.66 24.94 -4.32
C ASP A 153 -14.99 25.31 -2.99
#